data_cf665026e93156d9448da4b049d08ebd
#
_entry.id   cf665026e93156d9448da4b049d08ebd
#
_cell.length_a   1.000
_cell.length_b   1.000
_cell.length_c   1.000
_cell.angle_alpha   90.00
_cell.angle_beta   90.00
_cell.angle_gamma   90.00
#
_symmetry.space_group_name_H-M   'P 1'
#
loop_
_entity.id
_entity.type
_entity.pdbx_description
1 polymer ?
#
loop_
_entity_poly.entity_id
_entity_poly.type
_entity_poly.pdbx_seq_one_letter_code
_entity_poly.pdbx_strand_id
1 'polypeptide(L)'
;MNINWFPGHMTKAVRAMKEHINMVDSLIYILDARAAKSCLNPVLNNICRNKNVLYLVNKCDLVESADLKEWERYFNKNNMHYYFCVGTQVKAKEIISKLKEVNNEKLKKAEIKGIKYQIKAMVVGIPNSGKSTVINSISNKVKTVTGNKPGVTRGVQWIHLNEVSLLDTPGTLWGKFEDEDTAHNLAYIGSINDDVLDIEELAFDFINKIKNEYFNCIQERYSVSDISSETAEIIEQIADKCNFKLKGNNTDYSRTAKRIITDFRQGKLGKIMLDRYWDE
;
A
#
# COMPACT_ATOMS: atom_id res chain seq x y z
N MET A 1 4.31 -20.44 3.03
CA MET A 1 5.67 -19.82 3.02
C MET A 1 5.88 -18.99 4.28
N ASN A 2 7.01 -19.15 5.02
CA ASN A 2 7.29 -18.33 6.20
C ASN A 2 8.03 -17.04 5.77
N ILE A 3 7.34 -15.92 5.78
CA ILE A 3 7.87 -14.64 5.28
C ILE A 3 8.38 -13.82 6.47
N ASN A 4 9.71 -13.67 6.57
CA ASN A 4 10.36 -12.80 7.55
C ASN A 4 11.33 -11.87 6.82
N TRP A 5 10.99 -10.58 6.74
CA TRP A 5 11.83 -9.60 6.09
C TRP A 5 11.79 -8.24 6.80
N PHE A 6 12.85 -7.95 7.54
CA PHE A 6 13.02 -6.67 8.24
C PHE A 6 14.48 -6.21 8.13
N PRO A 7 14.88 -5.60 7.03
CA PRO A 7 16.25 -5.15 6.83
C PRO A 7 16.62 -3.97 7.74
N GLY A 8 17.89 -3.86 8.10
CA GLY A 8 18.40 -2.88 9.07
C GLY A 8 18.12 -1.40 8.72
N HIS A 9 17.89 -1.07 7.45
CA HIS A 9 17.48 0.28 7.07
C HIS A 9 16.07 0.65 7.57
N MET A 10 15.18 -0.31 7.79
CA MET A 10 13.84 -0.06 8.36
C MET A 10 13.92 0.30 9.84
N THR A 11 14.83 -0.31 10.59
CA THR A 11 15.12 0.10 11.99
C THR A 11 15.59 1.55 12.05
N LYS A 12 16.49 1.95 11.13
CA LYS A 12 16.94 3.35 11.02
C LYS A 12 15.79 4.30 10.68
N ALA A 13 14.91 3.92 9.77
CA ALA A 13 13.74 4.72 9.39
C ALA A 13 12.78 4.92 10.58
N VAL A 14 12.46 3.86 11.32
CA VAL A 14 11.63 3.93 12.54
C VAL A 14 12.26 4.86 13.58
N ARG A 15 13.57 4.78 13.78
CA ARG A 15 14.28 5.67 14.69
C ARG A 15 14.17 7.13 14.25
N ALA A 16 14.42 7.42 12.98
CA ALA A 16 14.29 8.77 12.43
C ALA A 16 12.85 9.32 12.56
N MET A 17 11.82 8.48 12.35
CA MET A 17 10.42 8.89 12.59
C MET A 17 10.19 9.28 14.05
N LYS A 18 10.68 8.48 15.02
CA LYS A 18 10.56 8.78 16.46
C LYS A 18 11.27 10.08 16.84
N GLU A 19 12.41 10.38 16.25
CA GLU A 19 13.15 11.63 16.48
C GLU A 19 12.37 12.86 15.96
N HIS A 20 11.60 12.71 14.89
CA HIS A 20 10.89 13.82 14.26
C HIS A 20 9.40 13.91 14.62
N ILE A 21 8.83 12.93 15.33
CA ILE A 21 7.38 12.91 15.62
C ILE A 21 6.88 14.13 16.39
N ASN A 22 7.71 14.69 17.26
CA ASN A 22 7.37 15.87 18.04
C ASN A 22 7.38 17.17 17.21
N MET A 23 7.99 17.15 16.02
CA MET A 23 8.08 18.30 15.12
C MET A 23 6.88 18.44 14.20
N VAL A 24 5.98 17.43 14.17
CA VAL A 24 4.81 17.41 13.29
C VAL A 24 3.51 17.48 14.09
N ASP A 25 2.47 18.01 13.46
CA ASP A 25 1.14 18.19 14.02
C ASP A 25 0.27 16.94 13.85
N SER A 26 0.41 16.31 12.70
CA SER A 26 -0.40 15.17 12.29
C SER A 26 0.41 14.22 11.39
N LEU A 27 -0.20 13.09 11.05
CA LEU A 27 0.37 12.13 10.11
C LEU A 27 -0.55 11.94 8.91
N ILE A 28 0.05 11.65 7.77
CA ILE A 28 -0.61 11.06 6.60
C ILE A 28 -0.17 9.61 6.55
N TYR A 29 -1.09 8.68 6.81
CA TYR A 29 -0.83 7.26 6.76
C TYR A 29 -1.30 6.71 5.42
N ILE A 30 -0.38 6.32 4.53
CA ILE A 30 -0.72 5.84 3.20
C ILE A 30 -0.87 4.33 3.21
N LEU A 31 -2.07 3.88 2.82
CA LEU A 31 -2.49 2.49 2.69
C LEU A 31 -2.65 2.13 1.21
N ASP A 32 -2.43 0.87 0.85
CA ASP A 32 -2.81 0.32 -0.47
C ASP A 32 -4.24 -0.23 -0.37
N ALA A 33 -5.17 0.24 -1.20
CA ALA A 33 -6.57 -0.15 -1.15
C ALA A 33 -6.79 -1.66 -1.29
N ARG A 34 -5.90 -2.37 -1.96
CA ARG A 34 -5.99 -3.82 -2.17
C ARG A 34 -5.76 -4.64 -0.91
N ALA A 35 -5.03 -4.08 0.07
CA ALA A 35 -4.67 -4.75 1.32
C ALA A 35 -4.56 -3.71 2.46
N ALA A 36 -5.62 -2.92 2.66
CA ALA A 36 -5.55 -1.77 3.56
C ALA A 36 -5.39 -2.18 5.03
N LYS A 37 -6.00 -3.29 5.47
CA LYS A 37 -5.82 -3.86 6.82
C LYS A 37 -4.36 -4.31 7.01
N SER A 38 -3.82 -5.08 6.07
CA SER A 38 -2.44 -5.56 6.10
C SER A 38 -1.40 -4.41 6.07
N CYS A 39 -1.78 -3.24 5.57
CA CYS A 39 -0.92 -2.04 5.59
C CYS A 39 -0.78 -1.40 6.98
N LEU A 40 -1.63 -1.74 7.95
CA LEU A 40 -1.61 -1.17 9.30
C LEU A 40 -0.45 -1.76 10.12
N ASN A 41 0.68 -1.10 10.04
CA ASN A 41 1.92 -1.51 10.73
C ASN A 41 1.83 -1.19 12.24
N PRO A 42 1.89 -2.17 13.14
CA PRO A 42 1.80 -1.96 14.59
C PRO A 42 2.86 -0.98 15.14
N VAL A 43 4.06 -0.98 14.57
CA VAL A 43 5.12 -0.05 14.96
C VAL A 43 4.76 1.40 14.59
N LEU A 44 4.19 1.61 13.40
CA LEU A 44 3.70 2.93 12.99
C LEU A 44 2.49 3.36 13.82
N ASN A 45 1.56 2.45 14.11
CA ASN A 45 0.40 2.73 14.96
C ASN A 45 0.84 3.22 16.34
N ASN A 46 1.87 2.63 16.94
CA ASN A 46 2.44 3.11 18.20
C ASN A 46 3.06 4.51 18.09
N ILE A 47 3.74 4.83 16.99
CA ILE A 47 4.30 6.16 16.73
C ILE A 47 3.16 7.17 16.56
N CYS A 48 2.07 6.77 15.91
CA CYS A 48 0.91 7.62 15.60
C CYS A 48 -0.01 7.87 16.81
N ARG A 49 0.08 7.09 17.88
CA ARG A 49 -0.90 6.98 18.98
C ARG A 49 -1.38 8.30 19.57
N ASN A 50 -0.49 9.32 19.62
CA ASN A 50 -0.78 10.62 20.20
C ASN A 50 -0.88 11.74 19.15
N LYS A 51 -1.13 11.40 17.91
CA LYS A 51 -1.22 12.37 16.81
C LYS A 51 -2.51 12.15 16.03
N ASN A 52 -3.02 13.21 15.48
CA ASN A 52 -4.10 13.11 14.51
C ASN A 52 -3.59 12.44 13.24
N VAL A 53 -4.36 11.52 12.68
CA VAL A 53 -3.98 10.76 11.49
C VAL A 53 -4.99 10.99 10.38
N LEU A 54 -4.50 11.31 9.18
CA LEU A 54 -5.24 11.22 7.94
C LEU A 54 -4.86 9.91 7.24
N TYR A 55 -5.79 8.96 7.17
CA TYR A 55 -5.62 7.73 6.41
C TYR A 55 -5.86 8.02 4.93
N LEU A 56 -4.83 7.87 4.11
CA LEU A 56 -4.90 8.07 2.68
C LEU A 56 -4.88 6.70 2.02
N VAL A 57 -6.06 6.23 1.61
CA VAL A 57 -6.23 4.95 0.93
C VAL A 57 -5.94 5.17 -0.55
N ASN A 58 -4.79 4.69 -0.98
CA ASN A 58 -4.27 4.87 -2.33
C ASN A 58 -4.57 3.66 -3.22
N LYS A 59 -4.46 3.84 -4.54
CA LYS A 59 -4.71 2.82 -5.57
C LYS A 59 -6.16 2.33 -5.59
N CYS A 60 -7.11 3.22 -5.32
CA CYS A 60 -8.53 2.91 -5.32
C CYS A 60 -9.07 2.50 -6.71
N ASP A 61 -8.33 2.76 -7.76
CA ASP A 61 -8.58 2.28 -9.12
C ASP A 61 -8.39 0.76 -9.28
N LEU A 62 -7.70 0.11 -8.33
CA LEU A 62 -7.38 -1.33 -8.35
C LEU A 62 -8.34 -2.21 -7.52
N VAL A 63 -9.42 -1.62 -6.99
CA VAL A 63 -10.45 -2.34 -6.21
C VAL A 63 -11.84 -1.92 -6.66
N GLU A 64 -12.87 -2.71 -6.33
CA GLU A 64 -14.24 -2.35 -6.66
C GLU A 64 -14.78 -1.23 -5.76
N SER A 65 -15.70 -0.43 -6.30
CA SER A 65 -16.32 0.66 -5.54
C SER A 65 -17.17 0.16 -4.36
N ALA A 66 -17.67 -1.06 -4.43
CA ALA A 66 -18.38 -1.70 -3.33
C ALA A 66 -17.46 -1.93 -2.14
N ASP A 67 -16.25 -2.43 -2.39
CA ASP A 67 -15.23 -2.69 -1.38
C ASP A 67 -14.80 -1.39 -0.68
N LEU A 68 -14.66 -0.29 -1.45
CA LEU A 68 -14.34 1.02 -0.87
C LEU A 68 -15.43 1.56 0.05
N LYS A 69 -16.72 1.29 -0.25
CA LYS A 69 -17.84 1.69 0.63
C LYS A 69 -17.79 0.98 1.98
N GLU A 70 -17.28 -0.22 2.04
CA GLU A 70 -17.12 -0.95 3.29
C GLU A 70 -15.99 -0.36 4.13
N TRP A 71 -14.86 -0.03 3.51
CA TRP A 71 -13.79 0.73 4.18
C TRP A 71 -14.29 2.10 4.65
N GLU A 72 -15.13 2.78 3.88
CA GLU A 72 -15.76 4.04 4.27
C GLU A 72 -16.60 3.88 5.55
N ARG A 73 -17.43 2.84 5.63
CA ARG A 73 -18.22 2.52 6.84
C ARG A 73 -17.30 2.28 8.04
N TYR A 74 -16.21 1.53 7.84
CA TYR A 74 -15.24 1.26 8.90
C TYR A 74 -14.60 2.55 9.42
N PHE A 75 -14.09 3.42 8.55
CA PHE A 75 -13.46 4.68 8.95
C PHE A 75 -14.47 5.59 9.67
N ASN A 76 -15.68 5.69 9.17
CA ASN A 76 -16.74 6.50 9.78
C ASN A 76 -17.15 5.95 11.16
N LYS A 77 -17.34 4.64 11.31
CA LYS A 77 -17.67 3.98 12.59
C LYS A 77 -16.60 4.26 13.66
N ASN A 78 -15.34 4.35 13.26
CA ASN A 78 -14.22 4.57 14.16
C ASN A 78 -13.80 6.06 14.29
N ASN A 79 -14.57 6.98 13.73
CA ASN A 79 -14.27 8.43 13.72
C ASN A 79 -12.87 8.74 13.17
N MET A 80 -12.42 7.99 12.16
CA MET A 80 -11.12 8.16 11.54
C MET A 80 -11.21 9.11 10.35
N HIS A 81 -10.25 10.02 10.22
CA HIS A 81 -10.13 10.87 9.03
C HIS A 81 -9.50 10.09 7.89
N TYR A 82 -10.17 10.02 6.75
CA TYR A 82 -9.71 9.27 5.59
C TYR A 82 -9.91 10.04 4.27
N TYR A 83 -9.21 9.59 3.25
CA TYR A 83 -9.36 10.08 1.88
C TYR A 83 -8.98 8.97 0.89
N PHE A 84 -9.91 8.61 0.00
CA PHE A 84 -9.68 7.66 -1.08
C PHE A 84 -9.07 8.35 -2.29
N CYS A 85 -8.04 7.77 -2.89
CA CYS A 85 -7.36 8.40 -4.00
C CYS A 85 -6.68 7.41 -4.97
N VAL A 86 -6.33 7.97 -6.12
CA VAL A 86 -5.35 7.40 -7.04
C VAL A 86 -4.13 8.31 -6.99
N GLY A 87 -3.02 7.84 -6.44
CA GLY A 87 -1.87 8.65 -6.07
C GLY A 87 -1.28 9.50 -7.18
N THR A 88 -1.42 9.09 -8.45
CA THR A 88 -1.00 9.86 -9.63
C THR A 88 -1.94 11.02 -9.98
N GLN A 89 -3.16 11.05 -9.41
CA GLN A 89 -4.22 12.01 -9.73
C GLN A 89 -4.54 12.95 -8.57
N VAL A 90 -3.93 12.73 -7.40
CA VAL A 90 -4.16 13.53 -6.19
C VAL A 90 -3.73 14.98 -6.41
N LYS A 91 -4.60 15.92 -6.01
CA LYS A 91 -4.33 17.35 -6.07
C LYS A 91 -3.93 17.88 -4.70
N ALA A 92 -2.92 18.75 -4.67
CA ALA A 92 -2.43 19.38 -3.44
C ALA A 92 -3.55 20.02 -2.62
N LYS A 93 -4.50 20.71 -3.28
CA LYS A 93 -5.63 21.40 -2.63
C LYS A 93 -6.49 20.44 -1.81
N GLU A 94 -6.72 19.22 -2.29
CA GLU A 94 -7.55 18.20 -1.63
C GLU A 94 -6.87 17.71 -0.33
N ILE A 95 -5.58 17.39 -0.41
CA ILE A 95 -4.81 16.95 0.77
C ILE A 95 -4.66 18.08 1.80
N ILE A 96 -4.42 19.31 1.35
CA ILE A 96 -4.35 20.47 2.23
C ILE A 96 -5.68 20.68 2.95
N SER A 97 -6.82 20.59 2.25
CA SER A 97 -8.14 20.69 2.86
C SER A 97 -8.36 19.63 3.94
N LYS A 98 -8.05 18.37 3.64
CA LYS A 98 -8.15 17.27 4.61
C LYS A 98 -7.22 17.45 5.82
N LEU A 99 -6.00 17.91 5.61
CA LEU A 99 -5.08 18.20 6.71
C LEU A 99 -5.57 19.36 7.59
N LYS A 100 -6.25 20.35 7.02
CA LYS A 100 -6.89 21.43 7.80
C LYS A 100 -8.05 20.91 8.65
N GLU A 101 -8.89 20.00 8.10
CA GLU A 101 -9.95 19.34 8.86
C GLU A 101 -9.36 18.57 10.06
N VAL A 102 -8.34 17.75 9.84
CA VAL A 102 -7.66 16.96 10.88
C VAL A 102 -7.00 17.83 11.96
N ASN A 103 -6.55 19.04 11.62
CA ASN A 103 -5.83 19.96 12.51
C ASN A 103 -6.69 21.19 12.92
N ASN A 104 -8.00 21.13 12.74
CA ASN A 104 -8.91 22.27 12.92
C ASN A 104 -8.78 22.96 14.29
N GLU A 105 -8.71 22.20 15.38
CA GLU A 105 -8.55 22.77 16.73
C GLU A 105 -7.25 23.58 16.87
N LYS A 106 -6.16 23.08 16.28
CA LYS A 106 -4.87 23.77 16.34
C LYS A 106 -4.87 25.04 15.51
N LEU A 107 -5.50 25.01 14.34
CA LEU A 107 -5.67 26.16 13.46
C LEU A 107 -6.51 27.24 14.14
N LYS A 108 -7.65 26.91 14.77
CA LYS A 108 -8.47 27.84 15.52
C LYS A 108 -7.70 28.52 16.68
N LYS A 109 -6.90 27.74 17.42
CA LYS A 109 -6.06 28.28 18.51
C LYS A 109 -5.00 29.26 17.99
N ALA A 110 -4.44 29.00 16.81
CA ALA A 110 -3.46 29.89 16.19
C ALA A 110 -4.11 31.16 15.65
N GLU A 111 -5.30 31.04 15.03
CA GLU A 111 -6.09 32.17 14.54
C GLU A 111 -6.47 33.15 15.66
N ILE A 112 -6.98 32.66 16.81
CA ILE A 112 -7.29 33.47 18.00
C ILE A 112 -6.06 34.28 18.48
N LYS A 113 -4.86 33.71 18.30
CA LYS A 113 -3.59 34.37 18.68
C LYS A 113 -3.03 35.27 17.57
N GLY A 114 -3.70 35.39 16.42
CA GLY A 114 -3.23 36.16 15.27
C GLY A 114 -1.98 35.55 14.59
N ILE A 115 -1.71 34.25 14.80
CA ILE A 115 -0.53 33.56 14.27
C ILE A 115 -0.88 32.86 12.95
N LYS A 116 -0.15 33.19 11.89
CA LYS A 116 -0.21 32.43 10.63
C LYS A 116 0.46 31.05 10.83
N TYR A 117 -0.35 30.01 10.93
CA TYR A 117 0.12 28.67 11.23
C TYR A 117 0.31 27.84 9.97
N GLN A 118 1.46 27.18 9.82
CA GLN A 118 1.74 26.20 8.77
C GLN A 118 1.70 24.79 9.35
N ILE A 119 0.79 23.96 8.88
CA ILE A 119 0.65 22.57 9.32
C ILE A 119 1.90 21.78 8.91
N LYS A 120 2.42 21.00 9.83
CA LYS A 120 3.50 20.03 9.58
C LYS A 120 2.94 18.61 9.67
N ALA A 121 3.05 17.82 8.62
CA ALA A 121 2.57 16.43 8.61
C ALA A 121 3.68 15.48 8.19
N MET A 122 3.81 14.35 8.90
CA MET A 122 4.73 13.27 8.53
C MET A 122 3.99 12.26 7.65
N VAL A 123 4.58 11.87 6.54
CA VAL A 123 4.02 10.86 5.64
C VAL A 123 4.61 9.51 5.97
N VAL A 124 3.77 8.58 6.42
CA VAL A 124 4.16 7.23 6.85
C VAL A 124 3.41 6.16 6.06
N GLY A 125 3.89 4.95 6.09
CA GLY A 125 3.27 3.76 5.48
C GLY A 125 4.30 2.72 5.06
N ILE A 126 3.82 1.59 4.62
CA ILE A 126 4.65 0.46 4.18
C ILE A 126 5.38 0.77 2.85
N PRO A 127 6.42 0.00 2.48
CA PRO A 127 7.03 0.11 1.16
C PRO A 127 5.99 -0.09 0.05
N ASN A 128 6.16 0.58 -1.08
CA ASN A 128 5.33 0.49 -2.29
C ASN A 128 3.83 0.83 -2.11
N SER A 129 3.39 1.39 -0.97
CA SER A 129 2.04 1.93 -0.80
C SER A 129 1.76 3.19 -1.64
N GLY A 130 2.78 3.75 -2.28
CA GLY A 130 2.66 4.91 -3.15
C GLY A 130 2.96 6.26 -2.49
N LYS A 131 3.66 6.29 -1.34
CA LYS A 131 4.05 7.53 -0.64
C LYS A 131 4.70 8.55 -1.57
N SER A 132 5.80 8.17 -2.21
CA SER A 132 6.53 9.06 -3.12
C SER A 132 5.70 9.47 -4.34
N THR A 133 4.80 8.61 -4.82
CA THR A 133 3.89 8.95 -5.92
C THR A 133 2.91 10.05 -5.50
N VAL A 134 2.26 9.90 -4.35
CA VAL A 134 1.36 10.92 -3.78
C VAL A 134 2.10 12.23 -3.55
N ILE A 135 3.26 12.18 -2.91
CA ILE A 135 4.09 13.36 -2.66
C ILE A 135 4.46 14.08 -3.96
N ASN A 136 4.90 13.34 -4.99
CA ASN A 136 5.25 13.91 -6.29
C ASN A 136 4.03 14.56 -6.98
N SER A 137 2.84 13.98 -6.86
CA SER A 137 1.61 14.53 -7.44
C SER A 137 1.19 15.85 -6.78
N ILE A 138 1.43 16.01 -5.47
CA ILE A 138 1.05 17.22 -4.73
C ILE A 138 2.16 18.27 -4.68
N SER A 139 3.42 17.89 -4.99
CA SER A 139 4.56 18.80 -5.02
C SER A 139 4.98 19.11 -6.45
N ASN A 140 4.48 20.17 -7.04
CA ASN A 140 4.78 20.57 -8.42
C ASN A 140 6.26 20.83 -8.71
N LYS A 141 7.16 20.83 -7.71
CA LYS A 141 8.57 21.28 -7.83
C LYS A 141 9.60 20.30 -7.30
N VAL A 142 9.24 19.35 -6.45
CA VAL A 142 10.20 18.41 -5.84
C VAL A 142 9.88 17.01 -6.32
N LYS A 143 10.80 16.42 -7.07
CA LYS A 143 10.69 15.01 -7.45
C LYS A 143 11.35 14.16 -6.37
N THR A 144 10.56 13.47 -5.56
CA THR A 144 11.09 12.38 -4.74
C THR A 144 11.35 11.16 -5.65
N VAL A 145 12.36 10.39 -5.31
CA VAL A 145 12.71 9.20 -6.11
C VAL A 145 11.59 8.18 -5.95
N THR A 146 10.96 7.81 -7.06
CA THR A 146 9.95 6.76 -7.12
C THR A 146 10.54 5.49 -7.74
N GLY A 147 10.13 4.32 -7.25
CA GLY A 147 10.54 3.04 -7.84
C GLY A 147 9.70 1.89 -7.30
N ASN A 148 9.59 0.82 -8.08
CA ASN A 148 8.82 -0.38 -7.72
C ASN A 148 9.60 -1.33 -6.79
N LYS A 149 10.80 -0.93 -6.33
CA LYS A 149 11.57 -1.73 -5.36
C LYS A 149 11.40 -1.16 -3.95
N PRO A 150 11.23 -2.00 -2.92
CA PRO A 150 11.23 -1.55 -1.52
C PRO A 150 12.55 -0.84 -1.16
N GLY A 151 12.46 0.26 -0.37
CA GLY A 151 13.65 0.96 0.15
C GLY A 151 14.24 2.04 -0.78
N VAL A 152 13.46 2.55 -1.75
CA VAL A 152 13.91 3.63 -2.67
C VAL A 152 14.17 4.94 -1.93
N THR A 153 13.31 5.32 -0.97
CA THR A 153 13.53 6.49 -0.11
C THR A 153 14.44 6.10 1.05
N ARG A 154 15.64 6.68 1.11
CA ARG A 154 16.68 6.28 2.09
C ARG A 154 16.77 7.15 3.34
N GLY A 155 16.12 8.30 3.37
CA GLY A 155 16.17 9.24 4.50
C GLY A 155 14.89 10.05 4.63
N VAL A 156 14.78 10.86 5.68
CA VAL A 156 13.67 11.80 5.88
C VAL A 156 13.95 13.10 5.13
N GLN A 157 12.92 13.69 4.51
CA GLN A 157 13.05 14.93 3.76
C GLN A 157 11.84 15.83 3.96
N TRP A 158 12.07 17.12 4.25
CA TRP A 158 11.02 18.13 4.28
C TRP A 158 10.65 18.60 2.88
N ILE A 159 9.36 18.66 2.60
CA ILE A 159 8.77 19.18 1.36
C ILE A 159 7.82 20.29 1.77
N HIS A 160 8.15 21.52 1.36
CA HIS A 160 7.38 22.70 1.73
C HIS A 160 6.36 23.02 0.63
N LEU A 161 5.08 23.04 1.01
CA LEU A 161 3.99 23.56 0.23
C LEU A 161 3.51 24.87 0.90
N ASN A 162 2.73 25.68 0.20
CA ASN A 162 2.38 27.03 0.69
C ASN A 162 1.81 27.04 2.13
N GLU A 163 0.90 26.11 2.43
CA GLU A 163 0.15 26.08 3.70
C GLU A 163 0.54 24.91 4.60
N VAL A 164 1.26 23.93 4.07
CA VAL A 164 1.67 22.74 4.80
C VAL A 164 3.13 22.38 4.49
N SER A 165 3.77 21.73 5.44
CA SER A 165 5.09 21.10 5.23
C SER A 165 4.95 19.60 5.46
N LEU A 166 5.40 18.79 4.51
CA LEU A 166 5.36 17.35 4.59
C LEU A 166 6.75 16.80 4.89
N LEU A 167 6.85 15.90 5.85
CA LEU A 167 8.06 15.14 6.12
C LEU A 167 7.91 13.77 5.45
N ASP A 168 8.58 13.57 4.31
CA ASP A 168 8.65 12.27 3.66
C ASP A 168 9.53 11.32 4.46
N THR A 169 9.06 10.10 4.64
CA THR A 169 9.79 9.06 5.38
C THR A 169 9.91 7.77 4.55
N PRO A 170 10.98 6.98 4.76
CA PRO A 170 11.11 5.68 4.13
C PRO A 170 9.94 4.75 4.52
N GLY A 171 9.53 3.89 3.59
CA GLY A 171 8.56 2.84 3.88
C GLY A 171 9.11 1.83 4.89
N THR A 172 8.30 1.45 5.86
CA THR A 172 8.71 0.52 6.91
C THR A 172 7.70 -0.60 7.10
N LEU A 173 8.21 -1.81 7.28
CA LEU A 173 7.48 -2.96 7.82
C LEU A 173 7.86 -3.16 9.29
N TRP A 174 7.50 -4.30 9.85
CA TRP A 174 7.87 -4.70 11.21
C TRP A 174 8.47 -6.12 11.20
N GLY A 175 9.22 -6.45 12.24
CA GLY A 175 10.12 -7.61 12.20
C GLY A 175 9.44 -8.96 12.29
N LYS A 176 8.20 -9.03 12.81
CA LYS A 176 7.44 -10.28 12.91
C LYS A 176 5.98 -9.98 12.58
N PHE A 177 5.46 -10.65 11.57
CA PHE A 177 4.04 -10.60 11.24
C PHE A 177 3.24 -11.46 12.23
N GLU A 178 2.10 -10.96 12.69
CA GLU A 178 1.25 -11.62 13.69
C GLU A 178 0.47 -12.78 13.07
N ASP A 179 0.11 -12.63 11.78
CA ASP A 179 -0.56 -13.64 10.98
C ASP A 179 0.10 -13.80 9.60
N GLU A 180 -0.02 -14.99 9.03
CA GLU A 180 0.54 -15.34 7.73
C GLU A 180 -0.17 -14.62 6.58
N ASP A 181 -1.48 -14.38 6.70
CA ASP A 181 -2.26 -13.65 5.68
C ASP A 181 -1.75 -12.23 5.48
N THR A 182 -1.47 -11.51 6.55
CA THR A 182 -0.84 -10.18 6.46
C THR A 182 0.49 -10.25 5.72
N ALA A 183 1.35 -11.22 6.03
CA ALA A 183 2.65 -11.38 5.38
C ALA A 183 2.48 -11.66 3.87
N HIS A 184 1.58 -12.57 3.50
CA HIS A 184 1.28 -12.91 2.11
C HIS A 184 0.68 -11.71 1.35
N ASN A 185 -0.30 -11.01 1.93
CA ASN A 185 -0.89 -9.82 1.31
C ASN A 185 0.16 -8.73 1.04
N LEU A 186 1.08 -8.48 1.99
CA LEU A 186 2.18 -7.54 1.82
C LEU A 186 3.16 -7.99 0.73
N ALA A 187 3.41 -9.29 0.57
CA ALA A 187 4.22 -9.83 -0.50
C ALA A 187 3.52 -9.67 -1.87
N TYR A 188 2.22 -9.99 -1.97
CA TYR A 188 1.46 -9.85 -3.20
C TYR A 188 1.45 -8.40 -3.71
N ILE A 189 1.24 -7.40 -2.85
CA ILE A 189 1.26 -5.98 -3.26
C ILE A 189 2.67 -5.41 -3.46
N GLY A 190 3.72 -6.23 -3.24
CA GLY A 190 5.13 -5.87 -3.48
C GLY A 190 5.76 -5.01 -2.39
N SER A 191 5.26 -5.07 -1.16
CA SER A 191 5.86 -4.35 -0.02
C SER A 191 7.08 -5.07 0.55
N ILE A 192 7.23 -6.36 0.26
CA ILE A 192 8.39 -7.20 0.58
C ILE A 192 9.25 -7.35 -0.68
N ASN A 193 10.57 -7.42 -0.52
CA ASN A 193 11.48 -7.59 -1.66
C ASN A 193 11.35 -9.00 -2.24
N ASP A 194 11.15 -9.08 -3.56
CA ASP A 194 11.00 -10.36 -4.28
C ASP A 194 12.25 -11.26 -4.18
N ASP A 195 13.44 -10.67 -3.98
CA ASP A 195 14.69 -11.43 -3.85
C ASP A 195 14.74 -12.38 -2.64
N VAL A 196 13.83 -12.20 -1.67
CA VAL A 196 13.73 -13.03 -0.47
C VAL A 196 12.51 -13.95 -0.48
N LEU A 197 11.74 -13.98 -1.58
CA LEU A 197 10.52 -14.73 -1.74
C LEU A 197 10.70 -15.88 -2.73
N ASP A 198 10.10 -17.03 -2.46
CA ASP A 198 9.85 -18.02 -3.48
C ASP A 198 8.65 -17.55 -4.33
N ILE A 199 8.95 -17.08 -5.53
CA ILE A 199 7.95 -16.47 -6.40
C ILE A 199 6.96 -17.50 -6.94
N GLU A 200 7.34 -18.78 -7.06
CA GLU A 200 6.48 -19.85 -7.54
C GLU A 200 5.48 -20.21 -6.46
N GLU A 201 5.94 -20.41 -5.21
CA GLU A 201 5.07 -20.64 -4.06
C GLU A 201 4.13 -19.44 -3.84
N LEU A 202 4.67 -18.22 -3.93
CA LEU A 202 3.88 -16.99 -3.78
C LEU A 202 2.74 -16.90 -4.80
N ALA A 203 3.00 -17.21 -6.06
CA ALA A 203 1.98 -17.18 -7.11
C ALA A 203 0.95 -18.30 -6.95
N PHE A 204 1.38 -19.48 -6.48
CA PHE A 204 0.48 -20.58 -6.18
C PHE A 204 -0.49 -20.20 -5.06
N ASP A 205 0.02 -19.69 -3.94
CA ASP A 205 -0.78 -19.24 -2.81
C ASP A 205 -1.72 -18.10 -3.20
N PHE A 206 -1.24 -17.17 -4.04
CA PHE A 206 -2.05 -16.07 -4.57
C PHE A 206 -3.23 -16.58 -5.41
N ILE A 207 -3.00 -17.43 -6.40
CA ILE A 207 -4.08 -18.00 -7.23
C ILE A 207 -5.05 -18.81 -6.36
N ASN A 208 -4.53 -19.61 -5.43
CA ASN A 208 -5.37 -20.38 -4.51
C ASN A 208 -6.26 -19.49 -3.66
N LYS A 209 -5.77 -18.33 -3.20
CA LYS A 209 -6.52 -17.33 -2.42
C LYS A 209 -7.63 -16.70 -3.23
N ILE A 210 -7.36 -16.32 -4.48
CA ILE A 210 -8.30 -15.51 -5.28
C ILE A 210 -9.23 -16.33 -6.19
N LYS A 211 -8.92 -17.59 -6.49
CA LYS A 211 -9.63 -18.37 -7.51
C LYS A 211 -11.13 -18.50 -7.28
N ASN A 212 -11.60 -18.54 -6.03
CA ASN A 212 -13.03 -18.70 -5.75
C ASN A 212 -13.82 -17.40 -5.89
N GLU A 213 -13.25 -16.27 -5.46
CA GLU A 213 -13.94 -14.99 -5.44
C GLU A 213 -13.70 -14.16 -6.72
N TYR A 214 -12.51 -14.28 -7.30
CA TYR A 214 -12.06 -13.47 -8.45
C TYR A 214 -11.74 -14.31 -9.69
N PHE A 215 -12.40 -15.46 -9.86
CA PHE A 215 -12.16 -16.32 -11.02
C PHE A 215 -12.38 -15.60 -12.35
N ASN A 216 -13.40 -14.75 -12.43
CA ASN A 216 -13.67 -13.95 -13.62
C ASN A 216 -12.46 -13.10 -14.04
N CYS A 217 -11.73 -12.54 -13.07
CA CYS A 217 -10.50 -11.78 -13.34
C CYS A 217 -9.41 -12.67 -13.97
N ILE A 218 -9.26 -13.89 -13.44
CA ILE A 218 -8.30 -14.87 -13.98
C ILE A 218 -8.72 -15.28 -15.39
N GLN A 219 -10.01 -15.58 -15.58
CA GLN A 219 -10.58 -15.98 -16.87
C GLN A 219 -10.43 -14.89 -17.93
N GLU A 220 -10.81 -13.66 -17.63
CA GLU A 220 -10.70 -12.52 -18.55
C GLU A 220 -9.24 -12.25 -18.94
N ARG A 221 -8.32 -12.37 -17.98
CA ARG A 221 -6.91 -12.06 -18.23
C ARG A 221 -6.17 -13.15 -18.98
N TYR A 222 -6.43 -14.42 -18.65
CA TYR A 222 -5.63 -15.55 -19.13
C TYR A 222 -6.44 -16.58 -19.94
N SER A 223 -7.75 -16.39 -20.11
CA SER A 223 -8.65 -17.32 -20.80
C SER A 223 -8.63 -18.74 -20.20
N VAL A 224 -8.52 -18.83 -18.87
CA VAL A 224 -8.68 -20.09 -18.14
C VAL A 224 -10.14 -20.51 -18.20
N SER A 225 -10.41 -21.78 -18.44
CA SER A 225 -11.76 -22.26 -18.80
C SER A 225 -12.54 -22.85 -17.64
N ASP A 226 -11.89 -23.33 -16.57
CA ASP A 226 -12.55 -24.10 -15.52
C ASP A 226 -12.16 -23.65 -14.12
N ILE A 227 -13.17 -23.17 -13.36
CA ILE A 227 -13.05 -22.78 -11.95
C ILE A 227 -12.81 -23.97 -11.01
N SER A 228 -13.27 -25.17 -11.40
CA SER A 228 -13.13 -26.39 -10.59
C SER A 228 -11.71 -26.97 -10.64
N SER A 229 -10.87 -26.44 -11.51
CA SER A 229 -9.48 -26.89 -11.65
C SER A 229 -8.67 -26.67 -10.37
N GLU A 230 -7.79 -27.60 -10.07
CA GLU A 230 -6.80 -27.41 -9.02
C GLU A 230 -5.89 -26.22 -9.33
N THR A 231 -5.36 -25.60 -8.30
CA THR A 231 -4.54 -24.40 -8.46
C THR A 231 -3.35 -24.62 -9.41
N ALA A 232 -2.74 -25.79 -9.35
CA ALA A 232 -1.65 -26.18 -10.27
C ALA A 232 -2.11 -26.19 -11.73
N GLU A 233 -3.28 -26.75 -12.00
CA GLU A 233 -3.87 -26.80 -13.35
C GLU A 233 -4.18 -25.40 -13.89
N ILE A 234 -4.69 -24.50 -13.03
CA ILE A 234 -4.92 -23.10 -13.41
C ILE A 234 -3.61 -22.44 -13.82
N ILE A 235 -2.53 -22.65 -13.06
CA ILE A 235 -1.20 -22.09 -13.39
C ILE A 235 -0.66 -22.69 -14.70
N GLU A 236 -0.87 -23.96 -14.96
CA GLU A 236 -0.49 -24.61 -16.22
C GLU A 236 -1.27 -24.04 -17.41
N GLN A 237 -2.59 -23.86 -17.27
CA GLN A 237 -3.41 -23.18 -18.29
C GLN A 237 -2.91 -21.75 -18.56
N ILE A 238 -2.57 -20.98 -17.53
CA ILE A 238 -1.98 -19.64 -17.67
C ILE A 238 -0.66 -19.71 -18.45
N ALA A 239 0.21 -20.67 -18.12
CA ALA A 239 1.48 -20.86 -18.81
C ALA A 239 1.28 -21.19 -20.29
N ASP A 240 0.32 -22.08 -20.61
CA ASP A 240 -0.02 -22.46 -21.98
C ASP A 240 -0.53 -21.26 -22.78
N LYS A 241 -1.45 -20.48 -22.22
CA LYS A 241 -1.99 -19.27 -22.86
C LYS A 241 -0.95 -18.17 -23.06
N CYS A 242 0.01 -18.08 -22.15
CA CYS A 242 1.14 -17.15 -22.25
C CYS A 242 2.30 -17.68 -23.10
N ASN A 243 2.23 -18.93 -23.56
CA ASN A 243 3.29 -19.62 -24.29
C ASN A 243 4.63 -19.67 -23.50
N PHE A 244 4.54 -19.96 -22.19
CA PHE A 244 5.68 -20.08 -21.29
C PHE A 244 6.10 -21.55 -21.13
N LYS A 245 6.93 -22.02 -22.08
CA LYS A 245 7.44 -23.38 -22.15
C LYS A 245 8.96 -23.40 -22.10
N LEU A 246 9.49 -24.41 -21.41
CA LEU A 246 10.90 -24.79 -21.41
C LEU A 246 11.19 -25.81 -22.54
N LYS A 247 12.46 -26.14 -22.72
CA LYS A 247 12.86 -27.26 -23.65
C LYS A 247 12.13 -28.52 -23.23
N GLY A 248 11.61 -29.28 -24.25
CA GLY A 248 10.82 -30.49 -24.00
C GLY A 248 9.33 -30.24 -23.67
N ASN A 249 8.83 -29.01 -23.93
CA ASN A 249 7.42 -28.65 -23.73
C ASN A 249 6.95 -28.61 -22.27
N ASN A 250 7.90 -28.58 -21.31
CA ASN A 250 7.59 -28.48 -19.90
C ASN A 250 7.16 -27.01 -19.55
N THR A 251 6.29 -26.87 -18.57
CA THR A 251 5.82 -25.57 -18.10
C THR A 251 6.96 -24.77 -17.45
N ASP A 252 7.10 -23.50 -17.83
CA ASP A 252 8.00 -22.53 -17.18
C ASP A 252 7.27 -21.87 -16.00
N TYR A 253 7.24 -22.55 -14.85
CA TYR A 253 6.57 -22.09 -13.65
C TYR A 253 7.12 -20.76 -13.15
N SER A 254 8.43 -20.55 -13.18
CA SER A 254 9.07 -19.32 -12.70
C SER A 254 8.64 -18.11 -13.50
N ARG A 255 8.60 -18.23 -14.83
CA ARG A 255 8.14 -17.15 -15.71
C ARG A 255 6.65 -16.90 -15.55
N THR A 256 5.85 -17.97 -15.38
CA THR A 256 4.40 -17.88 -15.16
C THR A 256 4.10 -17.17 -13.84
N ALA A 257 4.75 -17.58 -12.76
CA ALA A 257 4.60 -16.98 -11.45
C ALA A 257 4.94 -15.46 -11.44
N LYS A 258 6.08 -15.09 -12.03
CA LYS A 258 6.46 -13.67 -12.20
C LYS A 258 5.42 -12.89 -12.98
N ARG A 259 4.82 -13.49 -14.01
CA ARG A 259 3.77 -12.86 -14.81
C ARG A 259 2.52 -12.61 -13.98
N ILE A 260 2.03 -13.62 -13.25
CA ILE A 260 0.83 -13.54 -12.40
C ILE A 260 0.98 -12.40 -11.38
N ILE A 261 2.05 -12.42 -10.59
CA ILE A 261 2.30 -11.43 -9.55
C ILE A 261 2.48 -10.01 -10.15
N THR A 262 3.17 -9.91 -11.29
CA THR A 262 3.35 -8.62 -11.98
C THR A 262 2.01 -8.07 -12.49
N ASP A 263 1.18 -8.91 -13.11
CA ASP A 263 -0.12 -8.49 -13.64
C ASP A 263 -1.06 -8.04 -12.52
N PHE A 264 -1.06 -8.72 -11.37
CA PHE A 264 -1.79 -8.25 -10.19
C PHE A 264 -1.28 -6.89 -9.70
N ARG A 265 0.03 -6.74 -9.50
CA ARG A 265 0.64 -5.49 -9.02
C ARG A 265 0.37 -4.31 -9.95
N GLN A 266 0.28 -4.55 -11.25
CA GLN A 266 -0.01 -3.56 -12.28
C GLN A 266 -1.51 -3.33 -12.53
N GLY A 267 -2.41 -4.04 -11.83
CA GLY A 267 -3.86 -3.96 -12.03
C GLY A 267 -4.36 -4.60 -13.33
N LYS A 268 -3.53 -5.37 -14.02
CA LYS A 268 -3.90 -6.04 -15.29
C LYS A 268 -4.74 -7.29 -15.07
N LEU A 269 -4.73 -7.83 -13.86
CA LEU A 269 -5.53 -8.99 -13.46
C LEU A 269 -6.97 -8.59 -13.06
N GLY A 270 -7.28 -7.30 -13.08
CA GLY A 270 -8.58 -6.78 -12.63
C GLY A 270 -8.51 -6.17 -11.24
N LYS A 271 -9.70 -5.88 -10.69
CA LYS A 271 -9.86 -5.24 -9.39
C LYS A 271 -10.02 -6.30 -8.31
N ILE A 272 -9.03 -6.40 -7.44
CA ILE A 272 -8.95 -7.46 -6.42
C ILE A 272 -8.59 -6.83 -5.08
N MET A 273 -9.42 -7.06 -4.06
CA MET A 273 -9.14 -6.73 -2.67
C MET A 273 -8.78 -8.01 -1.90
N LEU A 274 -7.63 -8.00 -1.21
CA LEU A 274 -7.04 -9.18 -0.57
C LEU A 274 -7.47 -9.34 0.88
N ASP A 275 -7.77 -8.25 1.56
CA ASP A 275 -8.21 -8.26 2.95
C ASP A 275 -9.47 -7.43 3.16
N ARG A 276 -10.32 -7.90 4.06
CA ARG A 276 -11.56 -7.23 4.46
C ARG A 276 -11.52 -7.01 5.97
N TYR A 277 -11.99 -5.87 6.40
CA TYR A 277 -11.97 -5.50 7.82
C TYR A 277 -13.12 -6.11 8.63
N TRP A 278 -14.19 -6.45 7.93
CA TRP A 278 -15.45 -6.94 8.52
C TRP A 278 -15.51 -8.45 8.71
N ASP A 279 -14.46 -9.16 8.37
CA ASP A 279 -14.37 -10.61 8.56
C ASP A 279 -13.98 -11.01 10.01
N GLU A 280 -14.12 -10.08 11.01
CA GLU A 280 -13.87 -10.32 12.43
C GLU A 280 -15.17 -10.31 13.24
#